data_d0fe6e05ed5c322f99cd432c03a158f4
#
_entry.id   d0fe6e05ed5c322f99cd432c03a158f4
#
_cell.length_a   1.000
_cell.length_b   1.000
_cell.length_c   1.000
_cell.angle_alpha   90.00
_cell.angle_beta   90.00
_cell.angle_gamma   90.00
#
_symmetry.space_group_name_H-M   'P 1'
#
loop_
_entity.id
_entity.type
_entity.pdbx_description
1 polymer ?
#
loop_
_entity_poly.entity_id
_entity_poly.type
_entity_poly.pdbx_seq_one_letter_code
_entity_poly.pdbx_strand_id
1 'polypeptide(L)'
;MYETFDYAEFLKNNEEFKNSIKYYSEILKKIANEHPLFPEVTDSRGVSYERTGEWDNAEKDLLSSLEASPNQAYVINYLAYSWIEQGVNIEKSLKMLQKANQLKSNDPYIIDSLGWALFKLKRFEESKEYLQLALRLMPADPIVNDHYGDVLWKNGNKLQARYYWNNVLQLENTEKDLKDKVKEKLVKGL
;
A
#
# COMPACT_ATOMS: atom_id res chain seq x y z
N MET A 1 -8.27 -4.59 28.05
CA MET A 1 -8.18 -3.68 26.90
C MET A 1 -6.95 -4.03 26.05
N TYR A 2 -5.74 -4.02 26.59
CA TYR A 2 -4.53 -4.43 25.84
C TYR A 2 -4.61 -5.88 25.37
N GLU A 3 -4.99 -6.81 26.21
CA GLU A 3 -5.21 -8.22 25.83
C GLU A 3 -6.24 -8.37 24.69
N THR A 4 -7.27 -7.52 24.69
CA THR A 4 -8.27 -7.51 23.60
C THR A 4 -7.66 -6.97 22.30
N PHE A 5 -6.76 -5.99 22.40
CA PHE A 5 -6.02 -5.45 21.28
C PHE A 5 -5.06 -6.49 20.70
N ASP A 6 -4.25 -7.12 21.55
CA ASP A 6 -3.33 -8.19 21.14
C ASP A 6 -4.06 -9.33 20.44
N TYR A 7 -5.24 -9.69 20.94
CA TYR A 7 -6.07 -10.71 20.29
C TYR A 7 -6.65 -10.25 18.95
N ALA A 8 -7.06 -9.00 18.84
CA ALA A 8 -7.51 -8.44 17.56
C ALA A 8 -6.38 -8.38 16.53
N GLU A 9 -5.15 -8.02 16.94
CA GLU A 9 -3.96 -8.08 16.09
C GLU A 9 -3.64 -9.51 15.65
N PHE A 10 -3.72 -10.47 16.56
CA PHE A 10 -3.57 -11.88 16.21
C PHE A 10 -4.57 -12.31 15.13
N LEU A 11 -5.84 -11.96 15.28
CA LEU A 11 -6.89 -12.26 14.29
C LEU A 11 -6.60 -11.59 12.94
N LYS A 12 -6.22 -10.31 12.93
CA LYS A 12 -5.84 -9.57 11.72
C LYS A 12 -4.67 -10.26 11.00
N ASN A 13 -3.63 -10.64 11.74
CA ASN A 13 -2.44 -11.29 11.19
C ASN A 13 -2.72 -12.72 10.66
N ASN A 14 -3.81 -13.35 11.11
CA ASN A 14 -4.31 -14.60 10.57
C ASN A 14 -5.43 -14.43 9.53
N GLU A 15 -5.57 -13.21 8.99
CA GLU A 15 -6.57 -12.86 7.96
C GLU A 15 -8.03 -13.00 8.40
N GLU A 16 -8.27 -13.15 9.71
CA GLU A 16 -9.62 -13.17 10.29
C GLU A 16 -10.19 -11.75 10.45
N PHE A 17 -10.20 -10.99 9.36
CA PHE A 17 -10.48 -9.55 9.36
C PHE A 17 -11.85 -9.18 9.96
N LYS A 18 -12.91 -9.96 9.67
CA LYS A 18 -14.24 -9.69 10.24
C LYS A 18 -14.27 -9.83 11.75
N ASN A 19 -13.52 -10.80 12.27
CA ASN A 19 -13.41 -10.99 13.71
C ASN A 19 -12.56 -9.89 14.34
N SER A 20 -11.44 -9.51 13.73
CA SER A 20 -10.59 -8.43 14.23
C SER A 20 -11.35 -7.10 14.30
N ILE A 21 -12.15 -6.72 13.29
CA ILE A 21 -13.01 -5.54 13.27
C ILE A 21 -13.92 -5.49 14.50
N LYS A 22 -14.51 -6.62 14.86
CA LYS A 22 -15.39 -6.70 16.04
C LYS A 22 -14.65 -6.29 17.31
N TYR A 23 -13.47 -6.87 17.56
CA TYR A 23 -12.69 -6.60 18.77
C TYR A 23 -12.11 -5.19 18.79
N TYR A 24 -11.62 -4.65 17.68
CA TYR A 24 -11.22 -3.24 17.58
C TYR A 24 -12.41 -2.31 17.88
N SER A 25 -13.60 -2.63 17.37
CA SER A 25 -14.80 -1.83 17.63
C SER A 25 -15.24 -1.87 19.10
N GLU A 26 -15.03 -2.98 19.80
CA GLU A 26 -15.26 -3.08 21.24
C GLU A 26 -14.29 -2.21 22.04
N ILE A 27 -13.04 -2.09 21.61
CA ILE A 27 -12.03 -1.20 22.22
C ILE A 27 -12.45 0.24 22.01
N LEU A 28 -12.76 0.64 20.78
CA LEU A 28 -13.10 2.02 20.40
C LEU A 28 -14.38 2.54 21.09
N LYS A 29 -15.27 1.65 21.54
CA LYS A 29 -16.42 2.03 22.40
C LYS A 29 -16.01 2.41 23.82
N LYS A 30 -14.80 2.07 24.24
CA LYS A 30 -14.33 2.23 25.63
C LYS A 30 -13.25 3.30 25.80
N ILE A 31 -12.71 3.82 24.69
CA ILE A 31 -11.64 4.81 24.71
C ILE A 31 -12.07 6.09 23.97
N ALA A 32 -11.56 7.23 24.41
CA ALA A 32 -11.70 8.51 23.71
C ALA A 32 -10.61 8.66 22.61
N ASN A 33 -10.79 9.63 21.73
CA ASN A 33 -9.85 9.86 20.62
C ASN A 33 -8.45 10.26 21.08
N GLU A 34 -8.33 10.82 22.29
CA GLU A 34 -7.06 11.23 22.90
C GLU A 34 -6.33 10.06 23.60
N HIS A 35 -6.94 8.89 23.65
CA HIS A 35 -6.31 7.73 24.26
C HIS A 35 -5.10 7.26 23.43
N PRO A 36 -3.96 6.93 24.04
CA PRO A 36 -2.73 6.54 23.30
C PRO A 36 -2.90 5.38 22.30
N LEU A 37 -3.81 4.44 22.59
CA LEU A 37 -4.13 3.33 21.68
C LEU A 37 -5.06 3.71 20.53
N PHE A 38 -5.71 4.87 20.55
CA PHE A 38 -6.73 5.21 19.56
C PHE A 38 -6.19 5.20 18.12
N PRO A 39 -5.00 5.81 17.82
CA PRO A 39 -4.47 5.79 16.46
C PRO A 39 -4.19 4.37 15.96
N GLU A 40 -3.61 3.53 16.80
CA GLU A 40 -3.22 2.17 16.42
C GLU A 40 -4.43 1.25 16.23
N VAL A 41 -5.45 1.38 17.10
CA VAL A 41 -6.70 0.61 16.97
C VAL A 41 -7.49 1.03 15.73
N THR A 42 -7.55 2.33 15.43
CA THR A 42 -8.26 2.83 14.23
C THR A 42 -7.51 2.46 12.95
N ASP A 43 -6.19 2.55 12.93
CA ASP A 43 -5.37 2.09 11.81
C ASP A 43 -5.61 0.60 11.52
N SER A 44 -5.42 -0.25 12.52
CA SER A 44 -5.57 -1.70 12.37
C SER A 44 -6.99 -2.11 11.96
N ARG A 45 -8.02 -1.42 12.47
CA ARG A 45 -9.41 -1.65 12.03
C ARG A 45 -9.62 -1.16 10.60
N GLY A 46 -9.04 -0.02 10.23
CA GLY A 46 -9.08 0.51 8.87
C GLY A 46 -8.50 -0.46 7.86
N VAL A 47 -7.33 -1.03 8.14
CA VAL A 47 -6.73 -2.10 7.31
C VAL A 47 -7.67 -3.30 7.21
N SER A 48 -8.28 -3.73 8.32
CA SER A 48 -9.21 -4.87 8.31
C SER A 48 -10.48 -4.59 7.50
N TYR A 49 -11.01 -3.36 7.53
CA TYR A 49 -12.12 -2.94 6.68
C TYR A 49 -11.77 -2.94 5.19
N GLU A 50 -10.57 -2.46 4.84
CA GLU A 50 -10.12 -2.49 3.44
C GLU A 50 -10.05 -3.95 2.94
N ARG A 51 -9.47 -4.85 3.73
CA ARG A 51 -9.36 -6.27 3.39
C ARG A 51 -10.71 -6.99 3.29
N THR A 52 -11.77 -6.46 3.90
CA THR A 52 -13.15 -6.96 3.75
C THR A 52 -13.94 -6.25 2.65
N GLY A 53 -13.33 -5.29 1.96
CA GLY A 53 -13.97 -4.52 0.89
C GLY A 53 -14.85 -3.35 1.37
N GLU A 54 -14.75 -2.98 2.64
CA GLU A 54 -15.51 -1.89 3.27
C GLU A 54 -14.73 -0.57 3.25
N TRP A 55 -14.44 -0.07 2.02
CA TRP A 55 -13.53 1.06 1.84
C TRP A 55 -13.94 2.33 2.59
N ASP A 56 -15.22 2.72 2.58
CA ASP A 56 -15.66 3.94 3.27
C ASP A 56 -15.35 3.92 4.77
N ASN A 57 -15.48 2.75 5.40
CA ASN A 57 -15.12 2.55 6.79
C ASN A 57 -13.59 2.56 6.98
N ALA A 58 -12.86 1.94 6.06
CA ALA A 58 -11.39 1.92 6.07
C ALA A 58 -10.81 3.33 5.98
N GLU A 59 -11.22 4.11 4.99
CA GLU A 59 -10.76 5.48 4.78
C GLU A 59 -11.03 6.36 6.00
N LYS A 60 -12.24 6.27 6.56
CA LYS A 60 -12.61 7.00 7.77
C LYS A 60 -11.69 6.67 8.94
N ASP A 61 -11.43 5.41 9.18
CA ASP A 61 -10.59 4.97 10.29
C ASP A 61 -9.12 5.38 10.10
N LEU A 62 -8.57 5.22 8.89
CA LEU A 62 -7.20 5.64 8.57
C LEU A 62 -7.02 7.16 8.70
N LEU A 63 -8.01 7.95 8.27
CA LEU A 63 -8.00 9.40 8.47
C LEU A 63 -8.09 9.78 9.95
N SER A 64 -8.93 9.11 10.74
CA SER A 64 -9.04 9.36 12.19
C SER A 64 -7.74 9.00 12.91
N SER A 65 -7.06 7.93 12.50
CA SER A 65 -5.74 7.59 13.01
C SER A 65 -4.72 8.68 12.74
N LEU A 66 -4.68 9.21 11.50
CA LEU A 66 -3.77 10.27 11.10
C LEU A 66 -4.11 11.64 11.71
N GLU A 67 -5.37 11.89 12.04
CA GLU A 67 -5.77 13.09 12.80
C GLU A 67 -5.23 13.04 14.23
N ALA A 68 -5.35 11.91 14.89
CA ALA A 68 -4.85 11.71 16.25
C ALA A 68 -3.32 11.60 16.31
N SER A 69 -2.69 11.02 15.28
CA SER A 69 -1.22 10.87 15.18
C SER A 69 -0.73 11.12 13.75
N PRO A 70 -0.35 12.38 13.40
CA PRO A 70 -0.11 12.79 12.01
C PRO A 70 1.19 12.27 11.37
N ASN A 71 2.08 11.65 12.14
CA ASN A 71 3.42 11.27 11.67
C ASN A 71 3.62 9.74 11.59
N GLN A 72 2.57 9.01 11.30
CA GLN A 72 2.60 7.56 11.10
C GLN A 72 2.92 7.23 9.64
N ALA A 73 4.21 7.07 9.31
CA ALA A 73 4.66 6.91 7.93
C ALA A 73 3.95 5.76 7.20
N TYR A 74 3.71 4.64 7.87
CA TYR A 74 3.05 3.47 7.25
C TYR A 74 1.55 3.70 7.03
N VAL A 75 0.85 4.35 7.95
CA VAL A 75 -0.57 4.70 7.78
C VAL A 75 -0.75 5.69 6.63
N ILE A 76 0.15 6.69 6.56
CA ILE A 76 0.19 7.63 5.43
C ILE A 76 0.39 6.87 4.11
N ASN A 77 1.37 5.96 4.06
CA ASN A 77 1.64 5.16 2.87
C ASN A 77 0.43 4.30 2.48
N TYR A 78 -0.15 3.60 3.44
CA TYR A 78 -1.29 2.72 3.19
C TYR A 78 -2.49 3.45 2.59
N LEU A 79 -2.91 4.56 3.22
CA LEU A 79 -4.02 5.38 2.74
C LEU A 79 -3.72 5.97 1.35
N ALA A 80 -2.53 6.53 1.16
CA ALA A 80 -2.12 7.14 -0.10
C ALA A 80 -2.08 6.11 -1.23
N TYR A 81 -1.50 4.93 -1.00
CA TYR A 81 -1.45 3.86 -1.97
C TYR A 81 -2.84 3.35 -2.34
N SER A 82 -3.72 3.16 -1.36
CA SER A 82 -5.11 2.74 -1.61
C SER A 82 -5.87 3.75 -2.48
N TRP A 83 -5.68 5.05 -2.26
CA TRP A 83 -6.25 6.08 -3.14
C TRP A 83 -5.70 6.02 -4.57
N ILE A 84 -4.39 5.78 -4.71
CA ILE A 84 -3.72 5.66 -6.02
C ILE A 84 -4.30 4.48 -6.81
N GLU A 85 -4.49 3.33 -6.15
CA GLU A 85 -5.06 2.14 -6.79
C GLU A 85 -6.50 2.35 -7.25
N GLN A 86 -7.27 3.11 -6.48
CA GLN A 86 -8.64 3.48 -6.86
C GLN A 86 -8.71 4.63 -7.88
N GLY A 87 -7.58 5.25 -8.23
CA GLY A 87 -7.51 6.37 -9.16
C GLY A 87 -8.04 7.69 -8.61
N VAL A 88 -8.14 7.82 -7.27
CA VAL A 88 -8.63 9.04 -6.60
C VAL A 88 -7.50 9.74 -5.84
N ASN A 89 -7.63 11.04 -5.61
CA ASN A 89 -6.71 11.84 -4.76
C ASN A 89 -5.21 11.70 -5.10
N ILE A 90 -4.81 11.36 -6.33
CA ILE A 90 -3.42 10.98 -6.69
C ILE A 90 -2.41 12.09 -6.36
N GLU A 91 -2.73 13.35 -6.64
CA GLU A 91 -1.89 14.50 -6.31
C GLU A 91 -1.70 14.67 -4.78
N LYS A 92 -2.78 14.47 -4.02
CA LYS A 92 -2.75 14.50 -2.55
C LYS A 92 -1.92 13.34 -2.02
N SER A 93 -2.10 12.15 -2.59
CA SER A 93 -1.33 10.95 -2.26
C SER A 93 0.17 11.16 -2.48
N LEU A 94 0.57 11.76 -3.60
CA LEU A 94 1.98 12.07 -3.85
C LEU A 94 2.58 12.95 -2.75
N LYS A 95 1.88 14.01 -2.32
CA LYS A 95 2.35 14.88 -1.22
C LYS A 95 2.43 14.12 0.11
N MET A 96 1.47 13.26 0.38
CA MET A 96 1.46 12.43 1.59
C MET A 96 2.64 11.44 1.59
N LEU A 97 2.92 10.79 0.46
CA LEU A 97 4.04 9.87 0.31
C LEU A 97 5.39 10.58 0.42
N GLN A 98 5.52 11.80 -0.08
CA GLN A 98 6.72 12.62 0.14
C GLN A 98 6.95 12.87 1.64
N LYS A 99 5.87 13.17 2.40
CA LYS A 99 5.95 13.28 3.86
C LYS A 99 6.33 11.95 4.51
N ALA A 100 5.72 10.84 4.09
CA ALA A 100 6.06 9.52 4.62
C ALA A 100 7.53 9.17 4.39
N ASN A 101 8.08 9.47 3.22
CA ASN A 101 9.48 9.25 2.89
C ASN A 101 10.44 10.16 3.69
N GLN A 102 10.01 11.37 4.08
CA GLN A 102 10.77 12.21 5.02
C GLN A 102 10.79 11.61 6.44
N LEU A 103 9.67 11.04 6.87
CA LEU A 103 9.55 10.40 8.19
C LEU A 103 10.31 9.07 8.26
N LYS A 104 10.38 8.34 7.17
CA LYS A 104 11.02 7.03 7.07
C LYS A 104 11.78 6.90 5.75
N SER A 105 12.98 7.45 5.75
CA SER A 105 13.86 7.44 4.57
C SER A 105 14.29 6.02 4.21
N ASN A 106 14.39 5.75 2.91
CA ASN A 106 14.83 4.45 2.37
C ASN A 106 13.89 3.26 2.70
N ASP A 107 12.66 3.52 3.09
CA ASP A 107 11.66 2.47 3.19
C ASP A 107 11.21 2.06 1.77
N PRO A 108 11.45 0.82 1.36
CA PRO A 108 11.21 0.41 -0.01
C PRO A 108 9.74 0.44 -0.43
N TYR A 109 8.81 0.18 0.49
CA TYR A 109 7.37 0.23 0.21
C TYR A 109 6.88 1.66 -0.03
N ILE A 110 7.42 2.63 0.74
CA ILE A 110 7.10 4.06 0.54
C ILE A 110 7.71 4.56 -0.77
N ILE A 111 8.92 4.12 -1.10
CA ILE A 111 9.59 4.48 -2.36
C ILE A 111 8.84 3.92 -3.57
N ASP A 112 8.37 2.68 -3.51
CA ASP A 112 7.53 2.09 -4.56
C ASP A 112 6.24 2.87 -4.74
N SER A 113 5.53 3.16 -3.65
CA SER A 113 4.29 3.94 -3.69
C SER A 113 4.50 5.35 -4.28
N LEU A 114 5.64 6.01 -3.98
CA LEU A 114 6.01 7.28 -4.62
C LEU A 114 6.19 7.13 -6.13
N GLY A 115 6.95 6.13 -6.55
CA GLY A 115 7.14 5.82 -7.96
C GLY A 115 5.82 5.54 -8.67
N TRP A 116 4.93 4.79 -8.01
CA TRP A 116 3.62 4.46 -8.55
C TRP A 116 2.67 5.67 -8.65
N ALA A 117 2.68 6.57 -7.65
CA ALA A 117 1.96 7.84 -7.73
C ALA A 117 2.41 8.67 -8.94
N LEU A 118 3.71 8.78 -9.16
CA LEU A 118 4.28 9.48 -10.32
C LEU A 118 3.90 8.82 -11.65
N PHE A 119 3.87 7.48 -11.70
CA PHE A 119 3.41 6.74 -12.86
C PHE A 119 1.95 7.08 -13.22
N LYS A 120 1.06 7.06 -12.23
CA LYS A 120 -0.37 7.43 -12.43
C LYS A 120 -0.53 8.89 -12.88
N LEU A 121 0.37 9.78 -12.46
CA LEU A 121 0.45 11.18 -12.93
C LEU A 121 1.15 11.33 -14.29
N LYS A 122 1.54 10.23 -14.95
CA LYS A 122 2.27 10.19 -16.23
C LYS A 122 3.65 10.86 -16.20
N ARG A 123 4.23 11.03 -15.02
CA ARG A 123 5.60 11.53 -14.79
C ARG A 123 6.59 10.37 -14.87
N PHE A 124 6.68 9.75 -16.04
CA PHE A 124 7.31 8.43 -16.20
C PHE A 124 8.81 8.41 -15.92
N GLU A 125 9.56 9.46 -16.28
CA GLU A 125 11.00 9.51 -15.99
C GLU A 125 11.27 9.56 -14.48
N GLU A 126 10.57 10.43 -13.75
CA GLU A 126 10.70 10.51 -12.30
C GLU A 126 10.22 9.23 -11.61
N SER A 127 9.11 8.66 -12.09
CA SER A 127 8.60 7.36 -11.61
C SER A 127 9.65 6.27 -11.73
N LYS A 128 10.36 6.21 -12.86
CA LYS A 128 11.38 5.21 -13.13
C LYS A 128 12.53 5.27 -12.10
N GLU A 129 12.94 6.46 -11.70
CA GLU A 129 14.01 6.62 -10.70
C GLU A 129 13.61 6.02 -9.34
N TYR A 130 12.39 6.32 -8.86
CA TYR A 130 11.88 5.76 -7.61
C TYR A 130 11.65 4.26 -7.70
N LEU A 131 10.99 3.77 -8.75
CA LEU A 131 10.72 2.34 -8.92
C LEU A 131 12.02 1.52 -9.10
N GLN A 132 13.03 2.08 -9.75
CA GLN A 132 14.35 1.45 -9.83
C GLN A 132 15.02 1.35 -8.47
N LEU A 133 14.85 2.36 -7.63
CA LEU A 133 15.37 2.33 -6.26
C LEU A 133 14.62 1.28 -5.42
N ALA A 134 13.29 1.25 -5.49
CA ALA A 134 12.48 0.24 -4.81
C ALA A 134 12.90 -1.18 -5.23
N LEU A 135 13.07 -1.41 -6.53
CA LEU A 135 13.50 -2.70 -7.06
C LEU A 135 14.89 -3.12 -6.54
N ARG A 136 15.83 -2.19 -6.39
CA ARG A 136 17.14 -2.50 -5.79
C ARG A 136 17.06 -2.92 -4.34
N LEU A 137 16.08 -2.38 -3.61
CA LEU A 137 15.86 -2.68 -2.19
C LEU A 137 15.00 -3.96 -2.01
N MET A 138 14.09 -4.23 -2.93
CA MET A 138 13.19 -5.40 -2.91
C MET A 138 13.19 -6.11 -4.28
N PRO A 139 14.30 -6.76 -4.69
CA PRO A 139 14.40 -7.36 -6.03
C PRO A 139 13.47 -8.56 -6.26
N ALA A 140 13.00 -9.19 -5.19
CA ALA A 140 12.11 -10.35 -5.23
C ALA A 140 10.64 -10.02 -4.90
N ASP A 141 10.28 -8.74 -4.83
CA ASP A 141 8.88 -8.35 -4.63
C ASP A 141 8.12 -8.34 -5.96
N PRO A 142 6.99 -9.07 -6.08
CA PRO A 142 6.25 -9.17 -7.33
C PRO A 142 5.63 -7.84 -7.79
N ILE A 143 5.12 -7.04 -6.85
CA ILE A 143 4.47 -5.75 -7.17
C ILE A 143 5.51 -4.76 -7.66
N VAL A 144 6.65 -4.66 -7.00
CA VAL A 144 7.75 -3.77 -7.41
C VAL A 144 8.28 -4.14 -8.80
N ASN A 145 8.42 -5.44 -9.10
CA ASN A 145 8.80 -5.90 -10.44
C ASN A 145 7.75 -5.52 -11.49
N ASP A 146 6.46 -5.64 -11.17
CA ASP A 146 5.37 -5.25 -12.06
C ASP A 146 5.37 -3.75 -12.33
N HIS A 147 5.41 -2.93 -11.27
CA HIS A 147 5.45 -1.47 -11.38
C HIS A 147 6.67 -0.99 -12.19
N TYR A 148 7.85 -1.59 -11.96
CA TYR A 148 9.04 -1.24 -12.73
C TYR A 148 8.92 -1.67 -14.18
N GLY A 149 8.34 -2.81 -14.48
CA GLY A 149 8.00 -3.24 -15.83
C GLY A 149 7.08 -2.24 -16.54
N ASP A 150 6.04 -1.77 -15.83
CA ASP A 150 5.08 -0.80 -16.35
C ASP A 150 5.72 0.53 -16.74
N VAL A 151 6.57 1.07 -15.87
CA VAL A 151 7.23 2.35 -16.15
C VAL A 151 8.26 2.21 -17.27
N LEU A 152 8.99 1.10 -17.36
CA LEU A 152 9.89 0.83 -18.47
C LEU A 152 9.15 0.77 -19.80
N TRP A 153 7.97 0.15 -19.83
CA TRP A 153 7.14 0.09 -21.03
C TRP A 153 6.71 1.48 -21.50
N LYS A 154 6.24 2.33 -20.58
CA LYS A 154 5.85 3.72 -20.90
C LYS A 154 7.02 4.58 -21.34
N ASN A 155 8.23 4.30 -20.87
CA ASN A 155 9.49 4.93 -21.31
C ASN A 155 10.09 4.31 -22.58
N GLY A 156 9.38 3.40 -23.26
CA GLY A 156 9.82 2.80 -24.54
C GLY A 156 10.76 1.61 -24.40
N ASN A 157 11.19 1.25 -23.20
CA ASN A 157 12.12 0.14 -22.92
C ASN A 157 11.40 -1.22 -22.88
N LYS A 158 10.72 -1.56 -23.97
CA LYS A 158 9.77 -2.68 -24.05
C LYS A 158 10.39 -4.05 -23.77
N LEU A 159 11.63 -4.30 -24.18
CA LEU A 159 12.30 -5.58 -23.90
C LEU A 159 12.57 -5.76 -22.40
N GLN A 160 13.08 -4.70 -21.74
CA GLN A 160 13.33 -4.73 -20.31
C GLN A 160 12.02 -4.83 -19.52
N ALA A 161 10.95 -4.14 -19.94
CA ALA A 161 9.63 -4.26 -19.34
C ALA A 161 9.16 -5.72 -19.33
N ARG A 162 9.24 -6.41 -20.46
CA ARG A 162 8.90 -7.84 -20.58
C ARG A 162 9.77 -8.74 -19.70
N TYR A 163 11.03 -8.41 -19.51
CA TYR A 163 11.90 -9.14 -18.60
C TYR A 163 11.37 -9.08 -17.16
N TYR A 164 11.04 -7.89 -16.65
CA TYR A 164 10.53 -7.73 -15.29
C TYR A 164 9.14 -8.33 -15.11
N TRP A 165 8.25 -8.21 -16.09
CA TRP A 165 6.95 -8.91 -16.08
C TRP A 165 7.13 -10.44 -16.08
N ASN A 166 8.08 -11.00 -16.80
CA ASN A 166 8.39 -12.43 -16.72
C ASN A 166 8.94 -12.82 -15.34
N ASN A 167 9.76 -11.95 -14.71
CA ASN A 167 10.20 -12.16 -13.33
C ASN A 167 9.02 -12.35 -12.37
N VAL A 168 8.00 -11.50 -12.46
CA VAL A 168 6.78 -11.62 -11.62
C VAL A 168 6.20 -13.03 -11.69
N LEU A 169 6.17 -13.66 -12.87
CA LEU A 169 5.61 -15.00 -13.04
C LEU A 169 6.46 -16.10 -12.38
N GLN A 170 7.74 -15.84 -12.14
CA GLN A 170 8.69 -16.79 -11.55
C GLN A 170 8.80 -16.66 -10.02
N LEU A 171 8.35 -15.52 -9.46
CA LEU A 171 8.42 -15.29 -8.02
C LEU A 171 7.36 -16.12 -7.29
N GLU A 172 7.78 -16.83 -6.24
CA GLU A 172 6.94 -17.79 -5.50
C GLU A 172 5.71 -17.14 -4.87
N ASN A 173 5.89 -15.93 -4.30
CA ASN A 173 4.85 -15.22 -3.55
C ASN A 173 3.92 -14.37 -4.45
N THR A 174 3.91 -14.58 -5.76
CA THR A 174 3.04 -13.83 -6.66
C THR A 174 1.61 -14.35 -6.60
N GLU A 175 0.69 -13.47 -6.22
CA GLU A 175 -0.74 -13.76 -6.21
C GLU A 175 -1.26 -14.07 -7.62
N LYS A 176 -2.29 -14.91 -7.68
CA LYS A 176 -2.88 -15.38 -8.95
C LYS A 176 -3.36 -14.21 -9.82
N ASP A 177 -4.04 -13.24 -9.21
CA ASP A 177 -4.60 -12.09 -9.95
C ASP A 177 -3.51 -11.24 -10.59
N LEU A 178 -2.38 -11.04 -9.90
CA LEU A 178 -1.22 -10.35 -10.47
C LEU A 178 -0.60 -11.16 -11.61
N LYS A 179 -0.46 -12.49 -11.45
CA LYS A 179 0.04 -13.36 -12.54
C LYS A 179 -0.82 -13.24 -13.79
N ASP A 180 -2.14 -13.21 -13.65
CA ASP A 180 -3.04 -13.14 -14.79
C ASP A 180 -2.98 -11.75 -15.48
N LYS A 181 -2.93 -10.65 -14.72
CA LYS A 181 -2.67 -9.29 -15.25
C LYS A 181 -1.34 -9.21 -16.02
N VAL A 182 -0.28 -9.76 -15.45
CA VAL A 182 1.06 -9.73 -16.08
C VAL A 182 1.10 -10.55 -17.37
N LYS A 183 0.43 -11.71 -17.44
CA LYS A 183 0.30 -12.47 -18.70
C LYS A 183 -0.38 -11.63 -19.79
N GLU A 184 -1.41 -10.85 -19.44
CA GLU A 184 -2.03 -9.95 -20.42
C GLU A 184 -1.06 -8.87 -20.91
N LYS A 185 -0.30 -8.24 -19.99
CA LYS A 185 0.72 -7.24 -20.33
C LYS A 185 1.79 -7.81 -21.27
N LEU A 186 2.21 -9.06 -21.04
CA LEU A 186 3.20 -9.74 -21.91
C LEU A 186 2.70 -9.95 -23.33
N VAL A 187 1.40 -10.11 -23.53
CA VAL A 187 0.79 -10.29 -24.87
C VAL A 187 0.49 -8.95 -25.53
N LYS A 188 -0.18 -8.06 -24.83
CA LYS A 188 -0.78 -6.83 -25.40
C LYS A 188 0.08 -5.58 -25.15
N GLY A 189 0.94 -5.59 -24.14
CA GLY A 189 1.56 -4.40 -23.59
C GLY A 189 0.62 -3.64 -22.65
N LEU A 190 0.96 -2.37 -22.38
CA LEU A 190 0.16 -1.42 -21.59
C LEU A 190 -0.50 -0.38 -22.48
#